data_ba9ea8b12ac51bad9738a6a5af01d728
#
_entry.id   ba9ea8b12ac51bad9738a6a5af01d728
#
_cell.length_a   1.000
_cell.length_b   1.000
_cell.length_c   1.000
_cell.angle_alpha   90.00
_cell.angle_beta   90.00
_cell.angle_gamma   90.00
#
_symmetry.space_group_name_H-M   'P 1'
#
loop_
_entity.id
_entity.type
_entity.pdbx_description
1 polymer ?
#
loop_
_entity_poly.entity_id
_entity_poly.type
_entity_poly.pdbx_seq_one_letter_code
_entity_poly.pdbx_strand_id
1 'polypeptide(L)'
;MLFRSIDYRLAPEAPFPAAFDDCKDVVKWLVHHADHWNIDPNNLSIAGESAGGALAVSCGLSEVGKYLKLVIPIYGALDVCSASDLDYWDYDLYDVIPEHKKYVITRLNRFRNLNGTLQNLYLNDISDAKNPMASPLYATDLSNLSNVLMIEAEYDYFRLSNDLFAEHLWNADIPCEVIRYQGMDHGFYDRLGYCEQTKDCILEIAKHIK
;
A
#
# COMPACT_ATOMS: atom_id res chain seq x y z
N MET A 1 5.46 22.07 -4.33
CA MET A 1 4.68 20.87 -3.89
C MET A 1 4.06 21.18 -2.54
N LEU A 2 2.77 20.85 -2.35
CA LEU A 2 2.07 20.92 -1.08
C LEU A 2 1.89 19.49 -0.56
N PHE A 3 2.31 19.22 0.65
CA PHE A 3 2.15 17.92 1.31
C PHE A 3 1.08 18.00 2.40
N ARG A 4 0.23 16.97 2.51
CA ARG A 4 -0.77 16.80 3.56
C ARG A 4 -0.74 15.37 4.07
N SER A 5 -0.66 15.20 5.38
CA SER A 5 -0.83 13.92 6.06
C SER A 5 -2.27 13.80 6.54
N ILE A 6 -2.90 12.65 6.30
CA ILE A 6 -4.28 12.38 6.70
C ILE A 6 -4.25 11.71 8.06
N ASP A 7 -4.94 12.29 9.03
CA ASP A 7 -5.18 11.69 10.35
C ASP A 7 -6.53 10.94 10.30
N TYR A 8 -6.49 9.75 9.69
CA TYR A 8 -7.67 8.91 9.53
C TYR A 8 -7.99 8.12 10.80
N ARG A 9 -9.27 7.79 10.99
CA ARG A 9 -9.74 6.98 12.12
C ARG A 9 -9.13 5.59 12.11
N LEU A 10 -8.81 5.08 13.29
CA LEU A 10 -8.10 3.81 13.47
C LEU A 10 -9.04 2.70 13.98
N ALA A 11 -8.79 1.48 13.53
CA ALA A 11 -9.33 0.27 14.15
C ALA A 11 -8.59 -0.02 15.48
N PRO A 12 -9.24 -0.65 16.46
CA PRO A 12 -10.59 -1.22 16.40
C PRO A 12 -11.73 -0.23 16.72
N GLU A 13 -11.44 1.00 17.15
CA GLU A 13 -12.45 1.98 17.53
C GLU A 13 -13.33 2.39 16.32
N ALA A 14 -12.72 2.43 15.14
CA ALA A 14 -13.39 2.72 13.88
C ALA A 14 -12.88 1.74 12.80
N PRO A 15 -13.46 0.54 12.72
CA PRO A 15 -13.03 -0.48 11.75
C PRO A 15 -13.41 -0.11 10.31
N PHE A 16 -13.01 -0.93 9.36
CA PHE A 16 -13.38 -0.77 7.94
C PHE A 16 -14.91 -0.53 7.80
N PRO A 17 -15.32 0.46 6.97
CA PRO A 17 -14.52 1.23 6.01
C PRO A 17 -14.06 2.62 6.52
N ALA A 18 -14.05 2.91 7.82
CA ALA A 18 -13.87 4.26 8.36
C ALA A 18 -12.61 4.97 7.85
N ALA A 19 -11.43 4.33 7.92
CA ALA A 19 -10.18 4.92 7.43
C ALA A 19 -10.19 5.20 5.93
N PHE A 20 -10.77 4.29 5.14
CA PHE A 20 -10.93 4.46 3.69
C PHE A 20 -11.85 5.65 3.38
N ASP A 21 -12.98 5.77 4.07
CA ASP A 21 -13.91 6.89 3.88
C ASP A 21 -13.26 8.23 4.21
N ASP A 22 -12.50 8.30 5.32
CA ASP A 22 -11.76 9.50 5.70
C ASP A 22 -10.75 9.92 4.63
N CYS A 23 -9.97 8.98 4.10
CA CYS A 23 -9.00 9.25 3.04
C CYS A 23 -9.69 9.74 1.75
N LYS A 24 -10.76 9.08 1.35
CA LYS A 24 -11.56 9.44 0.19
C LYS A 24 -12.17 10.84 0.33
N ASP A 25 -12.69 11.16 1.50
CA ASP A 25 -13.29 12.48 1.77
C ASP A 25 -12.25 13.60 1.76
N VAL A 26 -11.02 13.34 2.23
CA VAL A 26 -9.91 14.30 2.12
C VAL A 26 -9.54 14.56 0.65
N VAL A 27 -9.50 13.55 -0.20
CA VAL A 27 -9.25 13.74 -1.64
C VAL A 27 -10.36 14.61 -2.26
N LYS A 28 -11.63 14.29 -1.99
CA LYS A 28 -12.79 15.11 -2.46
C LYS A 28 -12.70 16.55 -1.98
N TRP A 29 -12.36 16.73 -0.71
CA TRP A 29 -12.23 18.05 -0.11
C TRP A 29 -11.11 18.87 -0.76
N LEU A 30 -9.94 18.27 -1.01
CA LEU A 30 -8.81 18.92 -1.69
C LEU A 30 -9.19 19.38 -3.10
N VAL A 31 -9.88 18.53 -3.87
CA VAL A 31 -10.35 18.87 -5.21
C VAL A 31 -11.35 20.02 -5.18
N HIS A 32 -12.31 19.96 -4.25
CA HIS A 32 -13.36 21.01 -4.12
C HIS A 32 -12.79 22.36 -3.69
N HIS A 33 -11.71 22.38 -2.92
CA HIS A 33 -11.08 23.60 -2.39
C HIS A 33 -9.75 23.94 -3.07
N ALA A 34 -9.49 23.37 -4.25
CA ALA A 34 -8.21 23.47 -4.95
C ALA A 34 -7.77 24.92 -5.15
N ASP A 35 -8.68 25.79 -5.60
CA ASP A 35 -8.40 27.22 -5.82
C ASP A 35 -8.00 27.94 -4.54
N HIS A 36 -8.68 27.63 -3.42
CA HIS A 36 -8.39 28.27 -2.13
C HIS A 36 -6.98 27.95 -1.63
N TRP A 37 -6.50 26.74 -1.92
CA TRP A 37 -5.18 26.26 -1.47
C TRP A 37 -4.10 26.34 -2.55
N ASN A 38 -4.43 26.92 -3.72
CA ASN A 38 -3.52 26.98 -4.87
C ASN A 38 -2.97 25.58 -5.23
N ILE A 39 -3.87 24.60 -5.30
CA ILE A 39 -3.59 23.21 -5.68
C ILE A 39 -4.06 23.01 -7.12
N ASP A 40 -3.28 22.31 -7.92
CA ASP A 40 -3.74 21.79 -9.22
C ASP A 40 -4.53 20.48 -8.97
N PRO A 41 -5.87 20.49 -9.15
CA PRO A 41 -6.70 19.32 -8.91
C PRO A 41 -6.43 18.16 -9.91
N ASN A 42 -5.71 18.42 -11.01
CA ASN A 42 -5.33 17.41 -11.99
C ASN A 42 -3.92 16.83 -11.72
N ASN A 43 -3.25 17.29 -10.67
CA ASN A 43 -1.90 16.84 -10.31
C ASN A 43 -1.82 16.43 -8.84
N LEU A 44 -2.79 15.63 -8.40
CA LEU A 44 -2.78 15.04 -7.06
C LEU A 44 -2.09 13.69 -7.10
N SER A 45 -1.27 13.42 -6.09
CA SER A 45 -0.70 12.10 -5.84
C SER A 45 -1.07 11.66 -4.43
N ILE A 46 -1.31 10.35 -4.26
CA ILE A 46 -1.55 9.76 -2.95
C ILE A 46 -0.45 8.74 -2.66
N ALA A 47 0.07 8.78 -1.44
CA ALA A 47 1.09 7.84 -0.99
C ALA A 47 0.78 7.36 0.42
N GLY A 48 1.25 6.18 0.75
CA GLY A 48 1.16 5.65 2.10
C GLY A 48 2.01 4.40 2.28
N GLU A 49 2.45 4.16 3.50
CA GLU A 49 3.18 2.96 3.85
C GLU A 49 2.27 1.92 4.52
N SER A 50 2.54 0.64 4.31
CA SER A 50 1.87 -0.46 4.98
C SER A 50 0.33 -0.38 4.84
N ALA A 51 -0.42 -0.22 5.92
CA ALA A 51 -1.86 0.03 5.91
C ALA A 51 -2.22 1.29 5.10
N GLY A 52 -1.42 2.37 5.21
CA GLY A 52 -1.59 3.57 4.40
C GLY A 52 -1.37 3.31 2.91
N GLY A 53 -0.50 2.37 2.54
CA GLY A 53 -0.31 1.92 1.16
C GLY A 53 -1.56 1.23 0.61
N ALA A 54 -2.21 0.39 1.40
CA ALA A 54 -3.51 -0.20 1.05
C ALA A 54 -4.58 0.88 0.85
N LEU A 55 -4.69 1.83 1.79
CA LEU A 55 -5.64 2.95 1.69
C LEU A 55 -5.39 3.82 0.45
N ALA A 56 -4.11 4.06 0.10
CA ALA A 56 -3.76 4.79 -1.11
C ALA A 56 -4.26 4.08 -2.38
N VAL A 57 -4.05 2.76 -2.47
CA VAL A 57 -4.55 1.95 -3.59
C VAL A 57 -6.08 1.92 -3.59
N SER A 58 -6.73 1.72 -2.44
CA SER A 58 -8.20 1.73 -2.32
C SER A 58 -8.81 3.05 -2.78
N CYS A 59 -8.18 4.19 -2.44
CA CYS A 59 -8.58 5.50 -2.97
C CYS A 59 -8.42 5.56 -4.50
N GLY A 60 -7.31 5.04 -5.03
CA GLY A 60 -7.06 4.97 -6.48
C GLY A 60 -8.09 4.12 -7.22
N LEU A 61 -8.55 3.02 -6.63
CA LEU A 61 -9.59 2.15 -7.19
C LEU A 61 -10.98 2.76 -7.14
N SER A 62 -11.24 3.67 -6.20
CA SER A 62 -12.55 4.28 -5.98
C SER A 62 -12.84 5.41 -6.98
N GLU A 63 -14.04 6.01 -6.86
CA GLU A 63 -14.47 7.15 -7.67
C GLU A 63 -13.58 8.40 -7.57
N VAL A 64 -12.70 8.47 -6.54
CA VAL A 64 -11.73 9.58 -6.42
C VAL A 64 -10.44 9.32 -7.18
N GLY A 65 -10.20 8.08 -7.63
CA GLY A 65 -9.01 7.70 -8.42
C GLY A 65 -8.82 8.57 -9.66
N LYS A 66 -9.92 8.96 -10.31
CA LYS A 66 -9.91 9.88 -11.47
C LYS A 66 -9.23 11.23 -11.22
N TYR A 67 -9.06 11.65 -9.97
CA TYR A 67 -8.35 12.87 -9.58
C TYR A 67 -6.89 12.63 -9.24
N LEU A 68 -6.49 11.35 -9.14
CA LEU A 68 -5.15 10.96 -8.73
C LEU A 68 -4.28 10.68 -9.96
N LYS A 69 -3.25 11.47 -10.15
CA LYS A 69 -2.26 11.28 -11.21
C LYS A 69 -1.32 10.11 -10.92
N LEU A 70 -1.03 9.87 -9.62
CA LEU A 70 -0.09 8.86 -9.19
C LEU A 70 -0.51 8.29 -7.83
N VAL A 71 -0.50 6.96 -7.72
CA VAL A 71 -0.73 6.21 -6.48
C VAL A 71 0.57 5.52 -6.07
N ILE A 72 1.02 5.72 -4.83
CA ILE A 72 2.33 5.24 -4.36
C ILE A 72 2.13 4.37 -3.10
N PRO A 73 1.82 3.08 -3.24
CA PRO A 73 1.90 2.15 -2.12
C PRO A 73 3.36 1.85 -1.77
N ILE A 74 3.74 2.11 -0.53
CA ILE A 74 5.05 1.77 0.03
C ILE A 74 4.85 0.51 0.87
N TYR A 75 5.35 -0.62 0.40
CA TYR A 75 5.13 -1.96 0.96
C TYR A 75 3.69 -2.17 1.46
N GLY A 76 2.71 -1.89 0.61
CA GLY A 76 1.29 -1.86 0.96
C GLY A 76 0.77 -3.20 1.49
N ALA A 77 -0.08 -3.15 2.53
CA ALA A 77 -0.79 -4.31 3.03
C ALA A 77 -2.04 -4.58 2.15
N LEU A 78 -1.82 -5.05 0.92
CA LEU A 78 -2.86 -5.14 -0.12
C LEU A 78 -3.83 -6.32 0.06
N ASP A 79 -3.60 -7.17 1.05
CA ASP A 79 -4.47 -8.28 1.42
C ASP A 79 -4.55 -8.39 2.94
N VAL A 80 -5.77 -8.27 3.50
CA VAL A 80 -6.04 -8.39 4.93
C VAL A 80 -6.51 -9.78 5.34
N CYS A 81 -6.62 -10.73 4.40
CA CYS A 81 -7.01 -12.10 4.71
C CYS A 81 -6.03 -12.76 5.68
N SER A 82 -6.54 -13.68 6.50
CA SER A 82 -5.69 -14.46 7.41
C SER A 82 -4.60 -15.22 6.64
N ALA A 83 -3.41 -15.31 7.21
CA ALA A 83 -2.29 -16.02 6.60
C ALA A 83 -2.56 -17.50 6.26
N SER A 84 -3.54 -18.12 6.93
CA SER A 84 -4.00 -19.49 6.63
C SER A 84 -4.81 -19.58 5.34
N ASP A 85 -5.33 -18.45 4.85
CA ASP A 85 -6.23 -18.39 3.71
C ASP A 85 -5.53 -17.91 2.43
N LEU A 86 -4.20 -17.66 2.52
CA LEU A 86 -3.37 -17.20 1.41
C LEU A 86 -2.73 -18.39 0.70
N ASP A 87 -3.26 -18.78 -0.43
CA ASP A 87 -2.76 -19.86 -1.28
C ASP A 87 -1.51 -19.47 -2.10
N TYR A 88 -1.27 -18.18 -2.27
CA TYR A 88 -0.12 -17.64 -3.00
C TYR A 88 1.13 -17.43 -2.13
N TRP A 89 1.02 -17.53 -0.78
CA TRP A 89 2.10 -17.14 0.11
C TRP A 89 2.95 -18.34 0.55
N ASP A 90 4.25 -18.31 0.22
CA ASP A 90 5.21 -19.34 0.61
C ASP A 90 6.57 -18.72 0.97
N TYR A 91 7.26 -19.30 1.97
CA TYR A 91 8.64 -18.94 2.34
C TYR A 91 9.64 -19.19 1.22
N ASP A 92 9.44 -20.22 0.40
CA ASP A 92 10.36 -20.60 -0.66
C ASP A 92 10.36 -19.62 -1.84
N LEU A 93 9.40 -18.66 -1.86
CA LEU A 93 9.38 -17.55 -2.80
C LEU A 93 10.32 -16.39 -2.40
N TYR A 94 11.00 -16.51 -1.25
CA TYR A 94 12.02 -15.55 -0.81
C TYR A 94 13.41 -16.16 -1.01
N ASP A 95 14.20 -15.54 -1.90
CA ASP A 95 15.59 -15.95 -2.13
C ASP A 95 16.46 -15.48 -0.96
N VAL A 96 16.84 -16.43 -0.10
CA VAL A 96 17.58 -16.15 1.13
C VAL A 96 18.76 -17.08 1.25
N ILE A 97 19.96 -16.52 1.37
CA ILE A 97 21.17 -17.33 1.64
C ILE A 97 21.02 -18.06 2.98
N PRO A 98 21.51 -19.31 3.08
CA PRO A 98 21.30 -20.18 4.26
C PRO A 98 21.65 -19.52 5.59
N GLU A 99 22.73 -18.74 5.64
CA GLU A 99 23.21 -18.07 6.84
C GLU A 99 22.22 -17.03 7.38
N HIS A 100 21.41 -16.40 6.50
CA HIS A 100 20.45 -15.38 6.88
C HIS A 100 19.02 -15.91 7.03
N LYS A 101 18.75 -17.15 6.62
CA LYS A 101 17.39 -17.74 6.56
C LYS A 101 16.65 -17.61 7.89
N LYS A 102 17.31 -17.86 9.02
CA LYS A 102 16.69 -17.74 10.35
C LYS A 102 16.19 -16.31 10.63
N TYR A 103 16.96 -15.32 10.27
CA TYR A 103 16.61 -13.91 10.53
C TYR A 103 15.43 -13.46 9.66
N VAL A 104 15.48 -13.77 8.36
CA VAL A 104 14.42 -13.43 7.41
C VAL A 104 13.12 -14.11 7.79
N ILE A 105 13.11 -15.42 8.05
CA ILE A 105 11.90 -16.15 8.50
C ILE A 105 11.34 -15.56 9.79
N THR A 106 12.18 -15.16 10.74
CA THR A 106 11.71 -14.52 11.98
C THR A 106 10.99 -13.22 11.70
N ARG A 107 11.48 -12.42 10.75
CA ARG A 107 10.85 -11.14 10.34
C ARG A 107 9.52 -11.37 9.61
N LEU A 108 9.48 -12.29 8.65
CA LEU A 108 8.27 -12.67 7.93
C LEU A 108 7.18 -13.18 8.89
N ASN A 109 7.56 -14.03 9.85
CA ASN A 109 6.64 -14.58 10.86
C ASN A 109 6.02 -13.52 11.76
N ARG A 110 6.67 -12.38 11.97
CA ARG A 110 6.09 -11.31 12.76
C ARG A 110 4.73 -10.87 12.22
N PHE A 111 4.65 -10.59 10.93
CA PHE A 111 3.39 -10.19 10.29
C PHE A 111 2.48 -11.38 9.99
N ARG A 112 3.05 -12.50 9.55
CA ARG A 112 2.28 -13.72 9.29
C ARG A 112 1.46 -14.15 10.51
N ASN A 113 2.06 -14.11 11.70
CA ASN A 113 1.39 -14.51 12.95
C ASN A 113 0.39 -13.45 13.45
N LEU A 114 0.58 -12.19 13.08
CA LEU A 114 -0.33 -11.10 13.47
C LEU A 114 -1.51 -10.92 12.51
N ASN A 115 -1.39 -11.41 11.27
CA ASN A 115 -2.33 -11.05 10.21
C ASN A 115 -3.79 -11.43 10.55
N GLY A 116 -4.05 -12.60 11.10
CA GLY A 116 -5.40 -12.97 11.53
C GLY A 116 -5.95 -12.09 12.65
N THR A 117 -5.09 -11.63 13.58
CA THR A 117 -5.47 -10.66 14.61
C THR A 117 -5.79 -9.29 14.00
N LEU A 118 -4.94 -8.83 13.06
CA LEU A 118 -5.15 -7.56 12.37
C LEU A 118 -6.45 -7.57 11.56
N GLN A 119 -6.74 -8.67 10.86
CA GLN A 119 -7.99 -8.86 10.15
C GLN A 119 -9.21 -8.69 11.07
N ASN A 120 -9.22 -9.38 12.22
CA ASN A 120 -10.33 -9.32 13.19
C ASN A 120 -10.49 -7.95 13.86
N LEU A 121 -9.43 -7.17 13.98
CA LEU A 121 -9.50 -5.81 14.50
C LEU A 121 -9.96 -4.81 13.44
N TYR A 122 -9.55 -5.01 12.18
CA TYR A 122 -9.82 -4.10 11.08
C TYR A 122 -11.22 -4.27 10.50
N LEU A 123 -11.74 -5.50 10.43
CA LEU A 123 -13.04 -5.81 9.83
C LEU A 123 -14.12 -6.00 10.88
N ASN A 124 -15.29 -5.41 10.67
CA ASN A 124 -16.49 -5.74 11.43
C ASN A 124 -17.12 -7.06 10.98
N ASP A 125 -17.06 -7.33 9.67
CA ASP A 125 -17.55 -8.56 9.07
C ASP A 125 -16.41 -9.21 8.29
N ILE A 126 -16.12 -10.47 8.61
CA ILE A 126 -15.06 -11.23 7.96
C ILE A 126 -15.35 -11.45 6.46
N SER A 127 -16.60 -11.35 6.03
CA SER A 127 -16.98 -11.41 4.61
C SER A 127 -16.41 -10.27 3.79
N ASP A 128 -16.02 -9.15 4.43
CA ASP A 128 -15.34 -8.02 3.81
C ASP A 128 -13.84 -8.27 3.58
N ALA A 129 -13.28 -9.39 3.99
CA ALA A 129 -11.85 -9.66 3.84
C ALA A 129 -11.37 -9.59 2.38
N LYS A 130 -12.22 -9.96 1.42
CA LYS A 130 -11.95 -9.86 -0.02
C LYS A 130 -12.65 -8.69 -0.70
N ASN A 131 -13.20 -7.75 0.08
CA ASN A 131 -13.70 -6.50 -0.48
C ASN A 131 -12.53 -5.68 -1.02
N PRO A 132 -12.55 -5.24 -2.31
CA PRO A 132 -11.44 -4.50 -2.91
C PRO A 132 -11.03 -3.22 -2.18
N MET A 133 -11.94 -2.62 -1.41
CA MET A 133 -11.62 -1.43 -0.62
C MET A 133 -10.94 -1.77 0.70
N ALA A 134 -11.03 -3.02 1.18
CA ALA A 134 -10.29 -3.54 2.33
C ALA A 134 -9.01 -4.28 1.91
N SER A 135 -9.09 -5.03 0.82
CA SER A 135 -8.00 -5.81 0.22
C SER A 135 -7.87 -5.51 -1.27
N PRO A 136 -7.12 -4.48 -1.66
CA PRO A 136 -6.95 -4.06 -3.06
C PRO A 136 -6.54 -5.16 -4.02
N LEU A 137 -5.84 -6.19 -3.55
CA LEU A 137 -5.43 -7.34 -4.35
C LEU A 137 -6.61 -8.00 -5.10
N TYR A 138 -7.82 -7.96 -4.53
CA TYR A 138 -9.01 -8.60 -5.11
C TYR A 138 -9.82 -7.68 -6.03
N ALA A 139 -9.29 -6.50 -6.38
CA ALA A 139 -9.95 -5.61 -7.31
C ALA A 139 -9.99 -6.21 -8.72
N THR A 140 -11.18 -6.26 -9.31
CA THR A 140 -11.42 -6.70 -10.70
C THR A 140 -11.61 -5.52 -11.65
N ASP A 141 -12.01 -4.36 -11.14
CA ASP A 141 -12.10 -3.11 -11.90
C ASP A 141 -10.97 -2.16 -11.48
N LEU A 142 -10.03 -1.93 -12.39
CA LEU A 142 -8.86 -1.07 -12.19
C LEU A 142 -8.97 0.24 -12.97
N SER A 143 -10.13 0.51 -13.60
CA SER A 143 -10.30 1.60 -14.57
C SER A 143 -10.12 3.02 -14.01
N ASN A 144 -10.22 3.19 -12.68
CA ASN A 144 -9.97 4.47 -12.02
C ASN A 144 -8.49 4.73 -11.71
N LEU A 145 -7.62 3.71 -11.78
CA LEU A 145 -6.17 3.86 -11.58
C LEU A 145 -5.52 4.44 -12.82
N SER A 146 -4.72 5.48 -12.68
CA SER A 146 -3.97 6.08 -13.78
C SER A 146 -2.51 5.59 -13.84
N ASN A 147 -1.73 5.84 -12.80
CA ASN A 147 -0.34 5.41 -12.70
C ASN A 147 -0.07 4.91 -11.27
N VAL A 148 0.75 3.88 -11.14
CA VAL A 148 1.15 3.33 -9.85
C VAL A 148 2.68 3.25 -9.77
N LEU A 149 3.25 3.75 -8.68
CA LEU A 149 4.63 3.52 -8.29
C LEU A 149 4.64 2.63 -7.04
N MET A 150 4.92 1.36 -7.22
CA MET A 150 5.00 0.41 -6.10
C MET A 150 6.40 0.39 -5.51
N ILE A 151 6.51 0.67 -4.23
CA ILE A 151 7.75 0.53 -3.47
C ILE A 151 7.66 -0.75 -2.63
N GLU A 152 8.62 -1.63 -2.78
CA GLU A 152 8.65 -2.91 -2.10
C GLU A 152 9.92 -3.12 -1.28
N ALA A 153 9.81 -3.91 -0.23
CA ALA A 153 10.95 -4.44 0.51
C ALA A 153 11.11 -5.93 0.19
N GLU A 154 12.35 -6.37 -0.09
CA GLU A 154 12.65 -7.74 -0.53
C GLU A 154 12.16 -8.80 0.47
N TYR A 155 12.37 -8.57 1.77
CA TYR A 155 12.05 -9.51 2.84
C TYR A 155 10.82 -9.06 3.65
N ASP A 156 9.77 -8.61 2.92
CA ASP A 156 8.51 -8.20 3.52
C ASP A 156 7.44 -9.28 3.37
N TYR A 157 6.65 -9.51 4.42
CA TYR A 157 5.50 -10.41 4.40
C TYR A 157 4.49 -10.03 3.30
N PHE A 158 4.25 -8.74 3.09
CA PHE A 158 3.29 -8.23 2.10
C PHE A 158 3.83 -8.20 0.66
N ARG A 159 5.11 -8.49 0.44
CA ARG A 159 5.72 -8.44 -0.89
C ARG A 159 4.96 -9.28 -1.91
N LEU A 160 4.57 -10.50 -1.55
CA LEU A 160 3.92 -11.41 -2.51
C LEU A 160 2.55 -10.90 -2.97
N SER A 161 1.78 -10.24 -2.09
CA SER A 161 0.53 -9.58 -2.50
C SER A 161 0.78 -8.35 -3.39
N ASN A 162 1.88 -7.63 -3.17
CA ASN A 162 2.28 -6.51 -4.01
C ASN A 162 2.74 -7.00 -5.39
N ASP A 163 3.55 -8.08 -5.46
CA ASP A 163 3.96 -8.72 -6.72
C ASP A 163 2.74 -9.11 -7.57
N LEU A 164 1.76 -9.78 -6.97
CA LEU A 164 0.52 -10.18 -7.65
C LEU A 164 -0.30 -8.97 -8.11
N PHE A 165 -0.40 -7.94 -7.28
CA PHE A 165 -1.14 -6.73 -7.66
C PHE A 165 -0.46 -6.00 -8.83
N ALA A 166 0.88 -5.92 -8.84
CA ALA A 166 1.63 -5.39 -9.97
C ALA A 166 1.35 -6.17 -11.26
N GLU A 167 1.30 -7.50 -11.18
CA GLU A 167 0.94 -8.36 -12.31
C GLU A 167 -0.50 -8.07 -12.81
N HIS A 168 -1.46 -7.89 -11.89
CA HIS A 168 -2.83 -7.48 -12.27
C HIS A 168 -2.84 -6.13 -13.00
N LEU A 169 -2.05 -5.15 -12.55
CA LEU A 169 -1.95 -3.84 -13.20
C LEU A 169 -1.37 -3.96 -14.61
N TRP A 170 -0.28 -4.71 -14.79
CA TRP A 170 0.34 -4.92 -16.11
C TRP A 170 -0.59 -5.66 -17.07
N ASN A 171 -1.31 -6.67 -16.59
CA ASN A 171 -2.30 -7.42 -17.39
C ASN A 171 -3.51 -6.55 -17.82
N ALA A 172 -3.78 -5.47 -17.10
CA ALA A 172 -4.83 -4.50 -17.39
C ALA A 172 -4.32 -3.26 -18.16
N ASP A 173 -3.06 -3.28 -18.64
CA ASP A 173 -2.40 -2.15 -19.30
C ASP A 173 -2.35 -0.86 -18.44
N ILE A 174 -2.39 -0.98 -17.11
CA ILE A 174 -2.21 0.15 -16.18
C ILE A 174 -0.71 0.39 -15.98
N PRO A 175 -0.21 1.62 -16.23
CA PRO A 175 1.20 1.93 -16.01
C PRO A 175 1.59 1.71 -14.54
N CYS A 176 2.49 0.76 -14.32
CA CYS A 176 3.01 0.41 -13.00
C CYS A 176 4.52 0.22 -13.05
N GLU A 177 5.24 1.02 -12.25
CA GLU A 177 6.64 0.83 -11.96
C GLU A 177 6.80 0.21 -10.58
N VAL A 178 7.66 -0.81 -10.48
CA VAL A 178 7.98 -1.48 -9.21
C VAL A 178 9.44 -1.24 -8.86
N ILE A 179 9.69 -0.64 -7.70
CA ILE A 179 11.05 -0.46 -7.14
C ILE A 179 11.16 -1.32 -5.89
N ARG A 180 11.95 -2.39 -5.98
CA ARG A 180 12.22 -3.30 -4.86
C ARG A 180 13.56 -3.04 -4.22
N TYR A 181 13.54 -2.72 -2.93
CA TYR A 181 14.74 -2.46 -2.14
C TYR A 181 15.31 -3.76 -1.57
N GLN A 182 16.47 -4.17 -2.12
CA GLN A 182 17.17 -5.39 -1.74
C GLN A 182 17.70 -5.28 -0.30
N GLY A 183 17.61 -6.39 0.44
CA GLY A 183 18.04 -6.49 1.83
C GLY A 183 17.09 -5.80 2.83
N MET A 184 16.03 -5.14 2.35
CA MET A 184 15.11 -4.42 3.21
C MET A 184 13.94 -5.30 3.65
N ASP A 185 13.40 -4.98 4.83
CA ASP A 185 12.22 -5.58 5.41
C ASP A 185 11.12 -4.53 5.64
N HIS A 186 9.96 -4.96 6.09
CA HIS A 186 8.83 -4.08 6.38
C HIS A 186 9.20 -2.95 7.33
N GLY A 187 8.79 -1.72 7.01
CA GLY A 187 9.08 -0.52 7.81
C GLY A 187 10.49 0.05 7.56
N PHE A 188 11.15 -0.29 6.45
CA PHE A 188 12.47 0.30 6.17
C PHE A 188 12.41 1.81 5.91
N TYR A 189 11.27 2.32 5.46
CA TYR A 189 11.05 3.74 5.15
C TYR A 189 11.23 4.64 6.38
N ASP A 190 10.95 4.13 7.59
CA ASP A 190 11.12 4.84 8.85
C ASP A 190 12.58 4.99 9.30
N ARG A 191 13.54 4.44 8.54
CA ARG A 191 14.96 4.38 8.93
C ARG A 191 15.80 5.47 8.30
N LEU A 192 15.22 6.64 8.04
CA LEU A 192 15.97 7.78 7.51
C LEU A 192 17.10 8.17 8.45
N GLY A 193 18.31 8.30 7.89
CA GLY A 193 19.53 8.57 8.65
C GLY A 193 20.27 7.32 9.15
N TYR A 194 19.66 6.14 9.05
CA TYR A 194 20.29 4.86 9.40
C TYR A 194 20.46 3.94 8.17
N CYS A 195 19.72 4.18 7.10
CA CYS A 195 19.67 3.32 5.93
C CYS A 195 19.68 4.18 4.67
N GLU A 196 20.67 3.96 3.79
CA GLU A 196 20.79 4.70 2.52
C GLU A 196 19.62 4.38 1.58
N GLN A 197 19.07 3.17 1.63
CA GLN A 197 17.92 2.76 0.84
C GLN A 197 16.68 3.60 1.18
N THR A 198 16.49 4.00 2.44
CA THR A 198 15.39 4.91 2.82
C THR A 198 15.54 6.27 2.16
N LYS A 199 16.76 6.82 2.17
CA LYS A 199 17.04 8.11 1.53
C LYS A 199 16.84 8.02 0.01
N ASP A 200 17.32 6.96 -0.61
CA ASP A 200 17.16 6.71 -2.03
C ASP A 200 15.66 6.61 -2.38
N CYS A 201 14.89 5.84 -1.61
CA CYS A 201 13.45 5.69 -1.78
C CYS A 201 12.70 7.04 -1.76
N ILE A 202 13.03 7.90 -0.80
CA ILE A 202 12.45 9.25 -0.70
C ILE A 202 12.78 10.07 -1.96
N LEU A 203 14.01 9.99 -2.45
CA LEU A 203 14.45 10.71 -3.65
C LEU A 203 13.78 10.17 -4.93
N GLU A 204 13.61 8.86 -5.04
CA GLU A 204 12.88 8.23 -6.14
C GLU A 204 11.42 8.68 -6.16
N ILE A 205 10.72 8.58 -5.03
CA ILE A 205 9.34 9.09 -4.91
C ILE A 205 9.27 10.57 -5.32
N ALA A 206 10.22 11.40 -4.85
CA ALA A 206 10.24 12.83 -5.19
C ALA A 206 10.47 13.12 -6.69
N LYS A 207 11.12 12.23 -7.44
CA LYS A 207 11.26 12.34 -8.90
C LYS A 207 9.94 12.12 -9.63
N HIS A 208 9.08 11.23 -9.12
CA HIS A 208 7.82 10.85 -9.74
C HIS A 208 6.67 11.84 -9.46
N ILE A 209 6.76 12.61 -8.37
CA ILE A 209 5.72 13.59 -7.96
C ILE A 209 5.86 14.96 -8.69
N LYS A 210 6.81 15.11 -9.59
CA LYS A 210 7.10 16.39 -10.30
C LYS A 210 6.07 16.76 -11.36
#